data_b073bd280062b1edaadf1ea3b8994c20
#
_entry.id   b073bd280062b1edaadf1ea3b8994c20
#
_cell.length_a   1.000
_cell.length_b   1.000
_cell.length_c   1.000
_cell.angle_alpha   90.00
_cell.angle_beta   90.00
_cell.angle_gamma   90.00
#
_symmetry.space_group_name_H-M   'P 1'
#
loop_
_entity.id
_entity.type
_entity.pdbx_description
1 polymer ?
#
loop_
_entity_poly.entity_id
_entity_poly.type
_entity_poly.pdbx_seq_one_letter_code
_entity_poly.pdbx_strand_id
1 'polypeptide(L)'
;MEALRNCSVEIQAGEFVAIVGPSGCGKSTLLNMIAGFDTVSTGDIHVDDSLLAAASHPPRPGPDRVVVFQNGALFPWKTVLENVMYGPLRQKILSRSQAKEKALDLLRNCGRLDAVAESYPAQLSSGMQRRVEIVRALMNDPRVLLLDEPFRAMDTVSKTTMHQHLLEMYRLCQKTIVFITHDLEEAIYLADKVVVMTTRPGMIKKIISVRLPRPRVPEMLSSREYLEMKREAAEGIHEEAKKAFERGEREQA
;
A
#
# COMPACT_ATOMS: atom_id res chain seq x y z
N MET A 1 20.99 -15.07 -2.41
CA MET A 1 20.90 -14.31 -1.14
C MET A 1 19.47 -14.44 -0.64
N GLU A 2 19.26 -14.86 0.61
CA GLU A 2 17.91 -15.04 1.17
C GLU A 2 17.35 -13.67 1.58
N ALA A 3 16.26 -13.27 0.94
CA ALA A 3 15.60 -11.98 1.21
C ALA A 3 14.62 -12.07 2.36
N LEU A 4 13.79 -13.14 2.39
CA LEU A 4 12.76 -13.40 3.38
C LEU A 4 12.88 -14.82 3.92
N ARG A 5 12.54 -15.00 5.20
CA ARG A 5 12.53 -16.30 5.87
C ARG A 5 11.33 -16.41 6.81
N ASN A 6 10.57 -17.51 6.69
CA ASN A 6 9.46 -17.82 7.60
C ASN A 6 8.49 -16.64 7.82
N CYS A 7 8.08 -15.97 6.73
CA CYS A 7 7.11 -14.89 6.76
C CYS A 7 5.70 -15.47 6.58
N SER A 8 5.00 -15.74 7.69
CA SER A 8 3.61 -16.19 7.67
C SER A 8 2.72 -15.12 8.29
N VAL A 9 1.75 -14.62 7.53
CA VAL A 9 0.77 -13.62 7.99
C VAL A 9 -0.57 -13.89 7.33
N GLU A 10 -1.61 -13.81 8.13
CA GLU A 10 -2.99 -13.86 7.66
C GLU A 10 -3.58 -12.46 7.65
N ILE A 11 -4.21 -12.10 6.54
CA ILE A 11 -4.86 -10.81 6.32
C ILE A 11 -6.32 -11.08 5.98
N GLN A 12 -7.22 -10.53 6.77
CA GLN A 12 -8.66 -10.72 6.56
C GLN A 12 -9.15 -9.86 5.38
N ALA A 13 -10.21 -10.32 4.71
CA ALA A 13 -10.84 -9.53 3.65
C ALA A 13 -11.31 -8.18 4.20
N GLY A 14 -10.96 -7.10 3.50
CA GLY A 14 -11.26 -5.73 3.92
C GLY A 14 -10.34 -5.18 5.01
N GLU A 15 -9.34 -5.92 5.49
CA GLU A 15 -8.39 -5.44 6.50
C GLU A 15 -7.34 -4.51 5.89
N PHE A 16 -6.96 -3.46 6.63
CA PHE A 16 -5.86 -2.58 6.29
C PHE A 16 -4.62 -3.00 7.10
N VAL A 17 -3.64 -3.59 6.44
CA VAL A 17 -2.40 -4.06 7.07
C VAL A 17 -1.22 -3.19 6.65
N ALA A 18 -0.50 -2.64 7.63
CA ALA A 18 0.77 -1.96 7.38
C ALA A 18 1.96 -2.89 7.66
N ILE A 19 2.97 -2.84 6.80
CA ILE A 19 4.23 -3.56 6.96
C ILE A 19 5.34 -2.54 7.18
N VAL A 20 6.01 -2.63 8.32
CA VAL A 20 7.10 -1.73 8.72
C VAL A 20 8.38 -2.50 9.03
N GLY A 21 9.51 -1.84 8.88
CA GLY A 21 10.82 -2.43 9.19
C GLY A 21 11.95 -1.63 8.57
N PRO A 22 13.22 -1.93 8.91
CA PRO A 22 14.40 -1.24 8.39
C PRO A 22 14.45 -1.23 6.86
N SER A 23 15.21 -0.30 6.30
CA SER A 23 15.47 -0.28 4.85
C SER A 23 16.15 -1.58 4.43
N GLY A 24 15.77 -2.14 3.28
CA GLY A 24 16.35 -3.36 2.76
C GLY A 24 15.95 -4.66 3.46
N CYS A 25 15.02 -4.66 4.42
CA CYS A 25 14.59 -5.86 5.13
C CYS A 25 13.66 -6.80 4.31
N GLY A 26 13.29 -6.43 3.08
CA GLY A 26 12.49 -7.29 2.19
C GLY A 26 11.00 -6.92 2.08
N LYS A 27 10.55 -5.76 2.58
CA LYS A 27 9.15 -5.32 2.48
C LYS A 27 8.64 -5.28 1.03
N SER A 28 9.34 -4.59 0.16
CA SER A 28 8.99 -4.52 -1.27
C SER A 28 9.11 -5.88 -1.97
N THR A 29 10.05 -6.75 -1.55
CA THR A 29 10.12 -8.12 -2.04
C THR A 29 8.87 -8.91 -1.67
N LEU A 30 8.40 -8.82 -0.41
CA LEU A 30 7.17 -9.45 0.02
C LEU A 30 5.96 -8.93 -0.76
N LEU A 31 5.88 -7.61 -0.94
CA LEU A 31 4.82 -7.00 -1.75
C LEU A 31 4.86 -7.46 -3.20
N ASN A 32 6.04 -7.55 -3.82
CA ASN A 32 6.21 -8.03 -5.18
C ASN A 32 5.81 -9.50 -5.35
N MET A 33 6.10 -10.35 -4.37
CA MET A 33 5.60 -11.73 -4.37
C MET A 33 4.07 -11.79 -4.31
N ILE A 34 3.43 -10.98 -3.46
CA ILE A 34 1.96 -10.88 -3.38
C ILE A 34 1.39 -10.36 -4.71
N ALA A 35 2.05 -9.37 -5.33
CA ALA A 35 1.66 -8.81 -6.62
C ALA A 35 1.82 -9.78 -7.79
N GLY A 36 2.62 -10.82 -7.61
CA GLY A 36 2.94 -11.80 -8.67
C GLY A 36 4.09 -11.36 -9.58
N PHE A 37 4.96 -10.45 -9.13
CA PHE A 37 6.13 -9.99 -9.87
C PHE A 37 7.40 -10.78 -9.52
N ASP A 38 7.43 -11.39 -8.32
CA ASP A 38 8.55 -12.16 -7.82
C ASP A 38 8.14 -13.57 -7.44
N THR A 39 9.07 -14.53 -7.55
CA THR A 39 8.83 -15.93 -7.27
C THR A 39 9.00 -16.26 -5.78
N VAL A 40 8.28 -17.27 -5.31
CA VAL A 40 8.40 -17.84 -3.97
C VAL A 40 9.32 -19.06 -4.03
N SER A 41 10.40 -19.07 -3.24
CA SER A 41 11.34 -20.19 -3.19
C SER A 41 10.80 -21.35 -2.34
N THR A 42 10.11 -21.04 -1.23
CA THR A 42 9.48 -22.00 -0.31
C THR A 42 8.22 -21.38 0.29
N GLY A 43 7.25 -22.20 0.66
CA GLY A 43 5.95 -21.73 1.13
C GLY A 43 5.00 -21.40 -0.02
N ASP A 44 3.92 -20.72 0.31
CA ASP A 44 2.83 -20.42 -0.61
C ASP A 44 2.13 -19.11 -0.25
N ILE A 45 1.50 -18.50 -1.24
CA ILE A 45 0.66 -17.30 -1.09
C ILE A 45 -0.71 -17.61 -1.64
N HIS A 46 -1.73 -17.33 -0.84
CA HIS A 46 -3.14 -17.48 -1.23
C HIS A 46 -3.86 -16.14 -1.22
N VAL A 47 -4.85 -15.99 -2.07
CA VAL A 47 -5.90 -14.95 -1.97
C VAL A 47 -7.24 -15.68 -2.01
N ASP A 48 -8.01 -15.54 -0.97
CA ASP A 48 -9.16 -16.39 -0.68
C ASP A 48 -8.72 -17.88 -0.76
N ASP A 49 -9.45 -18.73 -1.46
CA ASP A 49 -9.13 -20.15 -1.64
C ASP A 49 -8.19 -20.42 -2.84
N SER A 50 -7.67 -19.36 -3.49
CA SER A 50 -6.86 -19.49 -4.70
C SER A 50 -5.37 -19.40 -4.40
N LEU A 51 -4.60 -20.44 -4.79
CA LEU A 51 -3.14 -20.41 -4.74
C LEU A 51 -2.62 -19.40 -5.78
N LEU A 52 -1.90 -18.37 -5.30
CA LEU A 52 -1.28 -17.37 -6.15
C LEU A 52 0.15 -17.72 -6.54
N ALA A 53 0.92 -18.20 -5.59
CA ALA A 53 2.33 -18.50 -5.77
C ALA A 53 2.80 -19.59 -4.81
N ALA A 54 3.65 -20.47 -5.31
CA ALA A 54 4.42 -21.45 -4.55
C ALA A 54 5.68 -21.78 -5.34
N ALA A 55 6.61 -22.54 -4.76
CA ALA A 55 7.83 -22.97 -5.47
C ALA A 55 7.52 -23.74 -6.77
N SER A 56 6.44 -24.52 -6.79
CA SER A 56 5.95 -25.27 -7.96
C SER A 56 4.92 -24.49 -8.80
N HIS A 57 4.48 -23.33 -8.36
CA HIS A 57 3.45 -22.52 -9.01
C HIS A 57 3.95 -21.08 -9.18
N PRO A 58 4.57 -20.75 -10.35
CA PRO A 58 5.10 -19.40 -10.58
C PRO A 58 3.97 -18.38 -10.54
N PRO A 59 4.18 -17.25 -9.82
CA PRO A 59 3.18 -16.21 -9.70
C PRO A 59 2.91 -15.53 -11.04
N ARG A 60 1.71 -14.95 -11.16
CA ARG A 60 1.35 -14.09 -12.29
C ARG A 60 0.65 -12.84 -11.77
N PRO A 61 1.00 -11.65 -12.27
CA PRO A 61 0.24 -10.43 -11.99
C PRO A 61 -1.21 -10.58 -12.46
N GLY A 62 -2.12 -9.99 -11.71
CA GLY A 62 -3.55 -10.05 -12.02
C GLY A 62 -4.28 -8.75 -11.67
N PRO A 63 -5.46 -8.48 -12.27
CA PRO A 63 -6.26 -7.29 -11.98
C PRO A 63 -6.88 -7.31 -10.57
N ASP A 64 -6.91 -8.46 -9.93
CA ASP A 64 -7.39 -8.69 -8.56
C ASP A 64 -6.43 -8.11 -7.49
N ARG A 65 -5.17 -7.84 -7.88
CA ARG A 65 -4.11 -7.26 -7.03
C ARG A 65 -3.43 -6.14 -7.81
N VAL A 66 -3.59 -4.92 -7.35
CA VAL A 66 -3.01 -3.76 -8.04
C VAL A 66 -2.01 -3.05 -7.16
N VAL A 67 -0.83 -2.77 -7.71
CA VAL A 67 0.26 -2.07 -7.02
C VAL A 67 0.23 -0.58 -7.37
N VAL A 68 0.31 0.25 -6.34
CA VAL A 68 0.69 1.66 -6.44
C VAL A 68 2.14 1.76 -5.98
N PHE A 69 3.02 2.00 -6.93
CA PHE A 69 4.47 2.04 -6.70
C PHE A 69 4.91 3.32 -5.98
N GLN A 70 6.05 3.25 -5.33
CA GLN A 70 6.70 4.39 -4.68
C GLN A 70 6.92 5.56 -5.64
N ASN A 71 7.46 5.29 -6.83
CA ASN A 71 7.64 6.28 -7.88
C ASN A 71 6.37 6.37 -8.73
N GLY A 72 6.00 7.59 -9.10
CA GLY A 72 4.81 7.85 -9.90
C GLY A 72 4.77 7.04 -11.19
N ALA A 73 3.60 6.47 -11.50
CA ALA A 73 3.40 5.58 -12.64
C ALA A 73 2.27 6.05 -13.58
N LEU A 74 1.85 7.32 -13.51
CA LEU A 74 0.87 7.86 -14.44
C LEU A 74 1.49 7.99 -15.84
N PHE A 75 0.67 7.71 -16.85
CA PHE A 75 1.04 7.95 -18.25
C PHE A 75 1.05 9.46 -18.52
N PRO A 76 2.22 10.10 -18.74
CA PRO A 76 2.30 11.56 -18.83
C PRO A 76 1.60 12.14 -20.08
N TRP A 77 1.40 11.32 -21.11
CA TRP A 77 0.70 11.67 -22.36
C TRP A 77 -0.81 11.42 -22.33
N LYS A 78 -1.36 11.01 -21.20
CA LYS A 78 -2.80 10.77 -21.00
C LYS A 78 -3.35 11.73 -19.97
N THR A 79 -4.60 12.14 -20.16
CA THR A 79 -5.32 12.91 -19.15
C THR A 79 -5.55 12.08 -17.88
N VAL A 80 -5.98 12.71 -16.82
CA VAL A 80 -6.40 12.02 -15.58
C VAL A 80 -7.47 10.96 -15.87
N LEU A 81 -8.51 11.35 -16.59
CA LEU A 81 -9.60 10.47 -17.00
C LEU A 81 -9.11 9.28 -17.81
N GLU A 82 -8.26 9.53 -18.80
CA GLU A 82 -7.69 8.47 -19.64
C GLU A 82 -6.77 7.54 -18.86
N ASN A 83 -6.01 8.04 -17.88
CA ASN A 83 -5.21 7.23 -16.97
C ASN A 83 -6.09 6.28 -16.17
N VAL A 84 -7.18 6.78 -15.59
CA VAL A 84 -8.10 5.98 -14.78
C VAL A 84 -8.81 4.92 -15.62
N MET A 85 -9.28 5.29 -16.81
CA MET A 85 -10.01 4.38 -17.72
C MET A 85 -9.12 3.30 -18.34
N TYR A 86 -7.80 3.45 -18.32
CA TYR A 86 -6.88 2.65 -19.13
C TYR A 86 -6.99 1.14 -18.88
N GLY A 87 -7.00 0.71 -17.62
CA GLY A 87 -7.01 -0.71 -17.25
C GLY A 87 -8.23 -1.47 -17.79
N PRO A 88 -9.46 -1.10 -17.42
CA PRO A 88 -10.67 -1.76 -17.89
C PRO A 88 -10.88 -1.71 -19.40
N LEU A 89 -10.48 -0.62 -20.07
CA LEU A 89 -10.53 -0.53 -21.53
C LEU A 89 -9.54 -1.50 -22.18
N ARG A 90 -8.31 -1.58 -21.64
CA ARG A 90 -7.29 -2.48 -22.18
C ARG A 90 -7.67 -3.95 -22.01
N GLN A 91 -8.32 -4.28 -20.92
CA GLN A 91 -8.83 -5.61 -20.60
C GLN A 91 -10.16 -5.92 -21.32
N LYS A 92 -10.77 -4.92 -21.99
CA LYS A 92 -12.08 -5.03 -22.67
C LYS A 92 -13.23 -5.45 -21.72
N ILE A 93 -13.13 -5.08 -20.44
CA ILE A 93 -14.14 -5.39 -19.42
C ILE A 93 -15.31 -4.41 -19.49
N LEU A 94 -15.03 -3.15 -19.83
CA LEU A 94 -16.01 -2.08 -19.94
C LEU A 94 -15.97 -1.45 -21.34
N SER A 95 -17.14 -1.02 -21.83
CA SER A 95 -17.23 -0.11 -22.96
C SER A 95 -16.66 1.26 -22.59
N ARG A 96 -16.33 2.10 -23.59
CA ARG A 96 -15.77 3.44 -23.35
C ARG A 96 -16.72 4.34 -22.56
N SER A 97 -18.04 4.26 -22.81
CA SER A 97 -19.04 5.01 -22.06
C SER A 97 -19.13 4.59 -20.60
N GLN A 98 -19.20 3.27 -20.34
CA GLN A 98 -19.22 2.72 -18.98
C GLN A 98 -17.94 3.04 -18.21
N ALA A 99 -16.77 2.92 -18.86
CA ALA A 99 -15.50 3.26 -18.25
C ALA A 99 -15.42 4.77 -17.91
N LYS A 100 -15.93 5.65 -18.77
CA LYS A 100 -15.96 7.10 -18.50
C LYS A 100 -16.86 7.43 -17.31
N GLU A 101 -18.06 6.89 -17.28
CA GLU A 101 -19.03 7.10 -16.19
C GLU A 101 -18.45 6.63 -14.85
N LYS A 102 -17.97 5.38 -14.77
CA LYS A 102 -17.35 4.82 -13.56
C LYS A 102 -16.09 5.61 -13.15
N ALA A 103 -15.25 6.02 -14.10
CA ALA A 103 -14.05 6.80 -13.80
C ALA A 103 -14.36 8.17 -13.21
N LEU A 104 -15.35 8.89 -13.77
CA LEU A 104 -15.79 10.18 -13.24
C LEU A 104 -16.41 10.04 -11.84
N ASP A 105 -17.17 8.98 -11.61
CA ASP A 105 -17.73 8.69 -10.29
C ASP A 105 -16.62 8.41 -9.25
N LEU A 106 -15.63 7.59 -9.57
CA LEU A 106 -14.48 7.35 -8.70
C LEU A 106 -13.63 8.60 -8.47
N LEU A 107 -13.39 9.40 -9.52
CA LEU A 107 -12.65 10.66 -9.40
C LEU A 107 -13.37 11.64 -8.47
N ARG A 108 -14.70 11.70 -8.53
CA ARG A 108 -15.51 12.56 -7.66
C ARG A 108 -15.53 12.04 -6.22
N ASN A 109 -15.95 10.80 -6.03
CA ASN A 109 -16.26 10.26 -4.70
C ASN A 109 -15.02 9.82 -3.92
N CYS A 110 -14.02 9.23 -4.60
CA CYS A 110 -12.81 8.73 -3.95
C CYS A 110 -11.62 9.69 -4.10
N GLY A 111 -11.52 10.38 -5.23
CA GLY A 111 -10.36 11.22 -5.53
C GLY A 111 -10.55 12.69 -5.21
N ARG A 112 -11.80 13.20 -5.28
CA ARG A 112 -12.12 14.64 -5.31
C ARG A 112 -11.33 15.37 -6.41
N LEU A 113 -11.27 14.75 -7.59
CA LEU A 113 -10.44 15.14 -8.73
C LEU A 113 -11.24 15.28 -10.04
N ASP A 114 -12.57 15.29 -9.97
CA ASP A 114 -13.45 15.41 -11.14
C ASP A 114 -13.24 16.72 -11.90
N ALA A 115 -12.93 17.82 -11.20
CA ALA A 115 -12.63 19.11 -11.82
C ALA A 115 -11.36 19.11 -12.68
N VAL A 116 -10.45 18.15 -12.48
CA VAL A 116 -9.17 18.04 -13.23
C VAL A 116 -9.12 16.80 -14.13
N ALA A 117 -10.27 16.21 -14.43
CA ALA A 117 -10.36 14.97 -15.22
C ALA A 117 -9.68 15.07 -16.59
N GLU A 118 -9.73 16.23 -17.22
CA GLU A 118 -9.13 16.50 -18.53
C GLU A 118 -7.69 17.06 -18.46
N SER A 119 -7.15 17.26 -17.24
CA SER A 119 -5.78 17.72 -17.06
C SER A 119 -4.77 16.59 -17.25
N TYR A 120 -3.55 16.94 -17.64
CA TYR A 120 -2.42 16.01 -17.72
C TYR A 120 -1.67 15.91 -16.37
N PRO A 121 -0.98 14.80 -16.10
CA PRO A 121 -0.23 14.63 -14.86
C PRO A 121 0.71 15.78 -14.51
N ALA A 122 1.42 16.35 -15.48
CA ALA A 122 2.33 17.48 -15.29
C ALA A 122 1.65 18.76 -14.77
N GLN A 123 0.34 18.86 -14.87
CA GLN A 123 -0.45 20.00 -14.38
C GLN A 123 -0.96 19.82 -12.94
N LEU A 124 -0.67 18.67 -12.34
CA LEU A 124 -1.13 18.29 -11.00
C LEU A 124 -0.01 18.38 -9.97
N SER A 125 -0.35 18.71 -8.73
CA SER A 125 0.56 18.53 -7.61
C SER A 125 0.88 17.05 -7.37
N SER A 126 2.00 16.74 -6.71
CA SER A 126 2.39 15.37 -6.38
C SER A 126 1.31 14.60 -5.61
N GLY A 127 0.64 15.26 -4.66
CA GLY A 127 -0.49 14.68 -3.91
C GLY A 127 -1.70 14.39 -4.81
N MET A 128 -2.01 15.27 -5.77
CA MET A 128 -3.08 15.00 -6.75
C MET A 128 -2.72 13.83 -7.66
N GLN A 129 -1.48 13.77 -8.15
CA GLN A 129 -1.00 12.64 -8.96
C GLN A 129 -1.14 11.32 -8.19
N ARG A 130 -0.73 11.28 -6.90
CA ARG A 130 -0.86 10.10 -6.06
C ARG A 130 -2.31 9.66 -5.88
N ARG A 131 -3.23 10.60 -5.69
CA ARG A 131 -4.67 10.29 -5.64
C ARG A 131 -5.18 9.70 -6.96
N VAL A 132 -4.76 10.24 -8.10
CA VAL A 132 -5.10 9.68 -9.42
C VAL A 132 -4.59 8.24 -9.56
N GLU A 133 -3.37 7.94 -9.09
CA GLU A 133 -2.82 6.58 -9.12
C GLU A 133 -3.64 5.58 -8.31
N ILE A 134 -4.07 5.98 -7.11
CA ILE A 134 -4.93 5.14 -6.27
C ILE A 134 -6.31 4.96 -6.91
N VAL A 135 -6.91 6.01 -7.45
CA VAL A 135 -8.20 5.93 -8.17
C VAL A 135 -8.07 5.04 -9.41
N ARG A 136 -6.96 5.14 -10.16
CA ARG A 136 -6.67 4.26 -11.30
C ARG A 136 -6.55 2.78 -10.87
N ALA A 137 -5.96 2.52 -9.71
CA ALA A 137 -5.89 1.17 -9.15
C ALA A 137 -7.28 0.66 -8.80
N LEU A 138 -8.10 1.46 -8.12
CA LEU A 138 -9.47 1.13 -7.72
C LEU A 138 -10.41 0.91 -8.91
N MET A 139 -10.14 1.56 -10.04
CA MET A 139 -10.94 1.41 -11.26
C MET A 139 -10.98 -0.04 -11.78
N ASN A 140 -9.96 -0.85 -11.47
CA ASN A 140 -9.91 -2.28 -11.81
C ASN A 140 -10.69 -3.15 -10.83
N ASP A 141 -11.29 -2.56 -9.79
CA ASP A 141 -12.01 -3.26 -8.73
C ASP A 141 -11.18 -4.39 -8.07
N PRO A 142 -9.94 -4.10 -7.64
CA PRO A 142 -9.07 -5.13 -7.09
C PRO A 142 -9.61 -5.66 -5.75
N ARG A 143 -9.30 -6.93 -5.44
CA ARG A 143 -9.51 -7.50 -4.10
C ARG A 143 -8.49 -6.97 -3.11
N VAL A 144 -7.23 -6.83 -3.56
CA VAL A 144 -6.12 -6.35 -2.75
C VAL A 144 -5.46 -5.15 -3.41
N LEU A 145 -5.33 -4.06 -2.67
CA LEU A 145 -4.58 -2.86 -3.05
C LEU A 145 -3.23 -2.89 -2.33
N LEU A 146 -2.16 -2.89 -3.11
CA LEU A 146 -0.78 -2.94 -2.64
C LEU A 146 -0.16 -1.56 -2.77
N LEU A 147 0.25 -0.96 -1.66
CA LEU A 147 0.78 0.41 -1.62
C LEU A 147 2.24 0.36 -1.13
N ASP A 148 3.20 0.65 -2.00
CA ASP A 148 4.63 0.66 -1.66
C ASP A 148 5.10 2.08 -1.39
N GLU A 149 5.29 2.44 -0.12
CA GLU A 149 5.72 3.75 0.37
C GLU A 149 5.03 4.93 -0.37
N PRO A 150 3.68 4.96 -0.44
CA PRO A 150 2.98 5.87 -1.35
C PRO A 150 3.14 7.36 -0.98
N PHE A 151 3.56 7.67 0.25
CA PHE A 151 3.70 9.04 0.76
C PHE A 151 5.15 9.44 1.02
N ARG A 152 6.12 8.61 0.56
CA ARG A 152 7.53 8.98 0.62
C ARG A 152 7.77 10.28 -0.14
N ALA A 153 8.64 11.12 0.40
CA ALA A 153 8.99 12.43 -0.17
C ALA A 153 7.86 13.48 -0.21
N MET A 154 6.76 13.28 0.53
CA MET A 154 5.76 14.32 0.79
C MET A 154 6.13 15.13 2.03
N ASP A 155 5.84 16.43 1.98
CA ASP A 155 5.90 17.27 3.17
C ASP A 155 4.81 16.89 4.18
N THR A 156 5.00 17.27 5.45
CA THR A 156 4.11 16.89 6.57
C THR A 156 2.65 17.29 6.35
N VAL A 157 2.37 18.46 5.78
CA VAL A 157 1.01 18.96 5.57
C VAL A 157 0.31 18.15 4.47
N SER A 158 1.01 17.95 3.34
CA SER A 158 0.53 17.13 2.24
C SER A 158 0.29 15.68 2.69
N LYS A 159 1.19 15.12 3.51
CA LYS A 159 1.10 13.77 4.05
C LYS A 159 -0.15 13.61 4.92
N THR A 160 -0.40 14.52 5.87
CA THR A 160 -1.60 14.48 6.72
C THR A 160 -2.89 14.50 5.90
N THR A 161 -2.95 15.36 4.89
CA THR A 161 -4.09 15.43 3.96
C THR A 161 -4.27 14.11 3.20
N MET A 162 -3.18 13.51 2.74
CA MET A 162 -3.22 12.24 2.02
C MET A 162 -3.66 11.06 2.89
N HIS A 163 -3.26 11.04 4.17
CA HIS A 163 -3.74 10.04 5.13
C HIS A 163 -5.26 10.09 5.26
N GLN A 164 -5.84 11.27 5.42
CA GLN A 164 -7.29 11.43 5.52
C GLN A 164 -8.00 11.00 4.22
N HIS A 165 -7.48 11.37 3.06
CA HIS A 165 -8.02 10.90 1.78
C HIS A 165 -7.95 9.38 1.63
N LEU A 166 -6.84 8.74 2.02
CA LEU A 166 -6.73 7.29 1.96
C LEU A 166 -7.72 6.60 2.91
N LEU A 167 -7.90 7.12 4.12
CA LEU A 167 -8.89 6.61 5.08
C LEU A 167 -10.33 6.76 4.57
N GLU A 168 -10.65 7.88 3.93
CA GLU A 168 -11.96 8.10 3.30
C GLU A 168 -12.20 7.12 2.15
N MET A 169 -11.21 6.94 1.27
CA MET A 169 -11.28 5.94 0.20
C MET A 169 -11.43 4.53 0.74
N TYR A 170 -10.67 4.16 1.76
CA TYR A 170 -10.76 2.85 2.41
C TYR A 170 -12.18 2.60 2.96
N ARG A 171 -12.76 3.60 3.65
CA ARG A 171 -14.14 3.52 4.17
C ARG A 171 -15.18 3.32 3.06
N LEU A 172 -15.00 3.98 1.91
CA LEU A 172 -15.94 3.89 0.78
C LEU A 172 -15.81 2.60 -0.01
N CYS A 173 -14.58 2.12 -0.23
CA CYS A 173 -14.30 1.00 -1.13
C CYS A 173 -14.16 -0.34 -0.42
N GLN A 174 -13.89 -0.34 0.89
CA GLN A 174 -13.73 -1.54 1.75
C GLN A 174 -12.82 -2.62 1.14
N LYS A 175 -11.70 -2.21 0.54
CA LYS A 175 -10.73 -3.12 -0.06
C LYS A 175 -9.71 -3.58 0.98
N THR A 176 -9.19 -4.79 0.80
CA THR A 176 -8.00 -5.22 1.54
C THR A 176 -6.81 -4.38 1.11
N ILE A 177 -6.09 -3.79 2.05
CA ILE A 177 -4.92 -2.95 1.77
C ILE A 177 -3.68 -3.53 2.43
N VAL A 178 -2.62 -3.72 1.66
CA VAL A 178 -1.26 -3.96 2.17
C VAL A 178 -0.43 -2.71 1.90
N PHE A 179 0.03 -2.09 2.96
CA PHE A 179 0.66 -0.78 2.94
C PHE A 179 2.09 -0.88 3.49
N ILE A 180 3.07 -0.59 2.66
CA ILE A 180 4.46 -0.53 3.09
C ILE A 180 4.80 0.91 3.47
N THR A 181 5.40 1.09 4.62
CA THR A 181 5.98 2.35 5.07
C THR A 181 7.15 2.11 6.02
N HIS A 182 8.04 3.07 6.13
CA HIS A 182 9.05 3.15 7.18
C HIS A 182 8.60 4.05 8.34
N ASP A 183 7.45 4.71 8.20
CA ASP A 183 6.90 5.64 9.19
C ASP A 183 5.88 4.92 10.10
N LEU A 184 6.24 4.78 11.38
CA LEU A 184 5.39 4.14 12.38
C LEU A 184 4.10 4.90 12.66
N GLU A 185 4.12 6.21 12.54
CA GLU A 185 2.94 7.03 12.76
C GLU A 185 1.91 6.75 11.66
N GLU A 186 2.36 6.69 10.40
CA GLU A 186 1.50 6.27 9.29
C GLU A 186 0.91 4.88 9.52
N ALA A 187 1.77 3.92 9.86
CA ALA A 187 1.35 2.53 10.03
C ALA A 187 0.24 2.38 11.09
N ILE A 188 0.43 2.98 12.27
CA ILE A 188 -0.54 2.87 13.37
C ILE A 188 -1.79 3.71 13.10
N TYR A 189 -1.61 4.88 12.49
CA TYR A 189 -2.76 5.76 12.22
C TYR A 189 -3.69 5.21 11.14
N LEU A 190 -3.14 4.55 10.12
CA LEU A 190 -3.91 4.10 8.96
C LEU A 190 -4.44 2.67 9.12
N ALA A 191 -3.62 1.74 9.64
CA ALA A 191 -3.88 0.32 9.58
C ALA A 191 -4.76 -0.21 10.73
N ASP A 192 -5.28 -1.42 10.54
CA ASP A 192 -5.92 -2.24 11.56
C ASP A 192 -4.91 -3.20 12.20
N LYS A 193 -3.84 -3.52 11.46
CA LYS A 193 -2.76 -4.41 11.89
C LYS A 193 -1.41 -3.87 11.39
N VAL A 194 -0.40 -3.87 12.24
CA VAL A 194 0.98 -3.50 11.89
C VAL A 194 1.87 -4.73 12.02
N VAL A 195 2.52 -5.10 10.92
CA VAL A 195 3.50 -6.18 10.83
C VAL A 195 4.89 -5.58 10.88
N VAL A 196 5.64 -5.88 11.95
CA VAL A 196 7.01 -5.43 12.14
C VAL A 196 7.98 -6.49 11.61
N MET A 197 8.84 -6.13 10.67
CA MET A 197 9.84 -7.03 10.06
C MET A 197 11.23 -6.83 10.64
N THR A 198 12.00 -7.93 10.70
CA THR A 198 13.41 -7.93 11.09
C THR A 198 14.31 -7.44 9.96
N THR A 199 15.60 -7.20 10.24
CA THR A 199 16.66 -7.04 9.23
C THR A 199 16.86 -8.33 8.41
N ARG A 200 17.71 -8.30 7.38
CA ARG A 200 17.97 -9.47 6.51
C ARG A 200 18.50 -10.69 7.27
N PRO A 201 17.98 -11.89 6.98
CA PRO A 201 16.77 -12.14 6.19
C PRO A 201 15.53 -11.58 6.90
N GLY A 202 14.63 -10.96 6.11
CA GLY A 202 13.40 -10.41 6.66
C GLY A 202 12.50 -11.51 7.21
N MET A 203 12.11 -11.37 8.47
CA MET A 203 11.14 -12.23 9.15
C MET A 203 10.09 -11.37 9.83
N ILE A 204 8.93 -11.93 10.08
CA ILE A 204 7.94 -11.25 10.91
C ILE A 204 8.41 -11.34 12.37
N LYS A 205 8.77 -10.18 12.91
CA LYS A 205 9.17 -10.08 14.34
C LYS A 205 7.98 -10.00 15.26
N LYS A 206 7.00 -9.20 14.86
CA LYS A 206 5.81 -8.94 15.67
C LYS A 206 4.64 -8.52 14.82
N ILE A 207 3.45 -8.84 15.27
CA ILE A 207 2.18 -8.36 14.70
C ILE A 207 1.45 -7.61 15.80
N ILE A 208 1.09 -6.36 15.53
CA ILE A 208 0.40 -5.46 16.48
C ILE A 208 -0.99 -5.18 15.94
N SER A 209 -2.01 -5.56 16.69
CA SER A 209 -3.40 -5.17 16.39
C SER A 209 -3.63 -3.73 16.82
N VAL A 210 -4.06 -2.89 15.91
CA VAL A 210 -4.32 -1.48 16.20
C VAL A 210 -5.70 -1.33 16.82
N ARG A 211 -5.73 -0.86 18.08
CA ARG A 211 -6.95 -0.76 18.90
C ARG A 211 -7.67 0.58 18.77
N LEU A 212 -7.20 1.46 17.89
CA LEU A 212 -7.86 2.75 17.67
C LEU A 212 -9.22 2.54 16.95
N PRO A 213 -10.27 3.23 17.38
CA PRO A 213 -11.56 3.14 16.70
C PRO A 213 -11.54 3.79 15.30
N ARG A 214 -12.48 3.41 14.44
CA ARG A 214 -12.75 4.10 13.18
C ARG A 214 -14.05 4.93 13.32
N PRO A 215 -14.17 6.12 12.72
CA PRO A 215 -13.18 6.77 11.83
C PRO A 215 -11.96 7.29 12.60
N ARG A 216 -10.77 7.22 11.97
CA ARG A 216 -9.54 7.81 12.52
C ARG A 216 -9.60 9.32 12.45
N VAL A 217 -9.24 9.99 13.56
CA VAL A 217 -9.15 11.44 13.65
C VAL A 217 -7.77 11.86 14.18
N PRO A 218 -7.24 13.04 13.79
CA PRO A 218 -5.88 13.46 14.19
C PRO A 218 -5.64 13.49 15.69
N GLU A 219 -6.67 13.77 16.49
CA GLU A 219 -6.60 13.83 17.95
C GLU A 219 -6.17 12.50 18.58
N MET A 220 -6.41 11.39 17.89
CA MET A 220 -6.00 10.06 18.35
C MET A 220 -4.49 9.89 18.42
N LEU A 221 -3.71 10.69 17.66
CA LEU A 221 -2.24 10.66 17.65
C LEU A 221 -1.63 11.07 19.01
N SER A 222 -2.42 11.70 19.89
CA SER A 222 -2.03 12.04 21.25
C SER A 222 -2.64 11.13 22.33
N SER A 223 -3.44 10.13 21.93
CA SER A 223 -4.07 9.23 22.88
C SER A 223 -3.06 8.26 23.52
N ARG A 224 -3.37 7.80 24.73
CA ARG A 224 -2.53 6.84 25.45
C ARG A 224 -2.38 5.54 24.67
N GLU A 225 -3.46 5.04 24.11
CA GLU A 225 -3.49 3.81 23.32
C GLU A 225 -2.58 3.91 22.09
N TYR A 226 -2.60 5.05 21.40
CA TYR A 226 -1.70 5.30 20.26
C TYR A 226 -0.24 5.31 20.70
N LEU A 227 0.09 6.02 21.78
CA LEU A 227 1.47 6.15 22.28
C LEU A 227 2.02 4.79 22.77
N GLU A 228 1.19 3.95 23.40
CA GLU A 228 1.56 2.60 23.81
C GLU A 228 1.89 1.72 22.58
N MET A 229 1.03 1.72 21.55
CA MET A 229 1.28 0.96 20.32
C MET A 229 2.52 1.49 19.56
N LYS A 230 2.71 2.82 19.51
CA LYS A 230 3.88 3.44 18.90
C LYS A 230 5.16 3.00 19.60
N ARG A 231 5.18 2.98 20.94
CA ARG A 231 6.32 2.51 21.72
C ARG A 231 6.59 1.03 21.43
N GLU A 232 5.55 0.20 21.46
CA GLU A 232 5.65 -1.23 21.20
C GLU A 232 6.23 -1.54 19.80
N ALA A 233 5.84 -0.78 18.77
CA ALA A 233 6.37 -0.92 17.43
C ALA A 233 7.80 -0.37 17.32
N ALA A 234 8.09 0.77 17.96
CA ALA A 234 9.40 1.41 17.97
C ALA A 234 10.47 0.53 18.63
N GLU A 235 10.16 -0.09 19.75
CA GLU A 235 11.07 -1.04 20.42
C GLU A 235 11.46 -2.17 19.46
N GLY A 236 10.48 -2.74 18.74
CA GLY A 236 10.72 -3.77 17.73
C GLY A 236 11.67 -3.33 16.61
N ILE A 237 11.47 -2.13 16.08
CA ILE A 237 12.30 -1.60 14.97
C ILE A 237 13.67 -1.17 15.48
N HIS A 238 13.76 -0.52 16.64
CA HIS A 238 15.04 -0.03 17.18
C HIS A 238 16.04 -1.18 17.42
N GLU A 239 15.58 -2.30 17.96
CA GLU A 239 16.42 -3.49 18.13
C GLU A 239 16.94 -3.99 16.76
N GLU A 240 16.11 -3.98 15.73
CA GLU A 240 16.49 -4.45 14.40
C GLU A 240 17.43 -3.46 13.70
N ALA A 241 17.19 -2.16 13.82
CA ALA A 241 18.09 -1.13 13.30
C ALA A 241 19.49 -1.22 13.95
N LYS A 242 19.57 -1.46 15.27
CA LYS A 242 20.83 -1.67 15.97
C LYS A 242 21.57 -2.91 15.44
N LYS A 243 20.87 -4.04 15.25
CA LYS A 243 21.46 -5.27 14.66
C LYS A 243 21.95 -5.04 13.24
N ALA A 244 21.22 -4.28 12.41
CA ALA A 244 21.63 -3.93 11.05
C ALA A 244 22.92 -3.10 11.06
N PHE A 245 23.01 -2.11 11.94
CA PHE A 245 24.20 -1.26 12.10
C PHE A 245 25.43 -2.09 12.55
N GLU A 246 25.26 -2.96 13.54
CA GLU A 246 26.31 -3.84 14.05
C GLU A 246 26.83 -4.82 12.96
N ARG A 247 26.00 -5.20 12.00
CA ARG A 247 26.37 -6.04 10.84
C ARG A 247 27.00 -5.27 9.69
N GLY A 248 27.15 -3.94 9.79
CA GLY A 248 27.70 -3.09 8.75
C GLY A 248 26.77 -2.91 7.55
N GLU A 249 25.49 -3.20 7.69
CA GLU A 249 24.44 -2.92 6.69
C GLU A 249 24.20 -1.41 6.69
N ARG A 250 24.83 -0.68 5.73
CA ARG A 250 24.64 0.76 5.60
C ARG A 250 23.18 1.06 5.24
N GLU A 251 22.58 2.02 5.93
CA GLU A 251 21.37 2.68 5.43
C GLU A 251 21.70 3.28 4.06
N GLN A 252 21.18 2.67 3.00
CA GLN A 252 21.13 3.35 1.71
C GLN A 252 20.00 4.37 1.83
N ALA A 253 20.41 5.63 1.98
CA ALA A 253 19.55 6.80 2.01
C ALA A 253 18.79 6.98 0.69
#